data_4430e4f78f9b01ccc58f9bd88d183334
#
_entry.id   4430e4f78f9b01ccc58f9bd88d183334
#
_cell.length_a   1.000
_cell.length_b   1.000
_cell.length_c   1.000
_cell.angle_alpha   90.00
_cell.angle_beta   90.00
_cell.angle_gamma   90.00
#
_symmetry.space_group_name_H-M   'P 1'
#
loop_
_entity.id
_entity.type
_entity.pdbx_description
1 polymer ?
#
loop_
_entity_poly.entity_id
_entity_poly.type
_entity_poly.pdbx_seq_one_letter_code
_entity_poly.pdbx_strand_id
1 'polypeptide(L)'
;MNEPGLPLLLSREGFELLESLAKLGPYSEALAQRLQSGLRKRGVAPELVAAVLNQLQLRTQAQAKFGDFAAGMLLTRAGLEQATRLVVAAFHAARFRAAGCRRVADLGCGLGAESLAFAGVGLQVEAYEMDEATASFALMNLRAFPQACVAQADYLTLDWAQLRERGVDGAFADPARRDQKGRVLRPEQWQPPLGKILDLAAEVPGGNLGVKVAPGVDYGALPANAQVEWVSVQGEVVEAGIWLGGLRRPPAATPKTELETAMNSGGLEPGQTPPDLEPGRSALLLDAVGKVRAWLADPESADPRLPAALAPALKSPQQLGTYLFEPDGAVIRAGLTSVAAELVKGETISNQIAYISTNRLPQIDSRLRALGSWFEIEEVLPLQPKVLRRALSTRQVRNLEIKKRGADINPAALRKQVLPRPDSQGEDLVLVATRVAGSHRALLAKRVQ
;
A
#
# COMPACT_ATOMS: atom_id res chain seq x y z
N MET A 1 -7.30 -21.11 -11.71
CA MET A 1 -8.37 -21.74 -10.89
C MET A 1 -9.69 -21.50 -11.60
N ASN A 2 -10.31 -22.57 -12.13
CA ASN A 2 -11.60 -22.46 -12.79
C ASN A 2 -12.71 -22.24 -11.74
N GLU A 3 -13.11 -21.01 -11.52
CA GLU A 3 -14.39 -20.75 -10.84
C GLU A 3 -15.50 -21.15 -11.83
N PRO A 4 -16.38 -22.13 -11.47
CA PRO A 4 -17.43 -22.58 -12.36
C PRO A 4 -18.33 -21.39 -12.77
N GLY A 5 -18.61 -21.26 -14.06
CA GLY A 5 -19.49 -20.21 -14.59
C GLY A 5 -18.83 -18.91 -15.03
N LEU A 6 -17.51 -18.69 -14.83
CA LEU A 6 -16.83 -17.51 -15.34
C LEU A 6 -16.99 -17.34 -16.87
N PRO A 7 -16.82 -18.39 -17.71
CA PRO A 7 -17.03 -18.26 -19.16
C PRO A 7 -18.46 -17.82 -19.53
N LEU A 8 -19.45 -18.15 -18.69
CA LEU A 8 -20.84 -17.75 -18.94
C LEU A 8 -21.04 -16.23 -18.82
N LEU A 9 -20.24 -15.56 -17.99
CA LEU A 9 -20.28 -14.10 -17.83
C LEU A 9 -19.70 -13.36 -19.04
N LEU A 10 -18.87 -14.01 -19.85
CA LEU A 10 -18.31 -13.45 -21.08
C LEU A 10 -19.27 -13.63 -22.26
N SER A 11 -20.33 -14.44 -22.11
CA SER A 11 -21.41 -14.51 -23.10
C SER A 11 -22.24 -13.22 -23.06
N ARG A 12 -22.84 -12.86 -24.19
CA ARG A 12 -23.73 -11.69 -24.28
C ARG A 12 -24.86 -11.77 -23.25
N GLU A 13 -25.52 -12.93 -23.14
CA GLU A 13 -26.62 -13.15 -22.19
C GLU A 13 -26.18 -12.98 -20.75
N GLY A 14 -25.05 -13.59 -20.36
CA GLY A 14 -24.52 -13.52 -19.01
C GLY A 14 -24.09 -12.11 -18.62
N PHE A 15 -23.44 -11.40 -19.53
CA PHE A 15 -23.02 -10.02 -19.30
C PHE A 15 -24.23 -9.05 -19.20
N GLU A 16 -25.20 -9.13 -20.12
CA GLU A 16 -26.41 -8.32 -20.08
C GLU A 16 -27.23 -8.58 -18.80
N LEU A 17 -27.32 -9.85 -18.36
CA LEU A 17 -27.95 -10.20 -17.09
C LEU A 17 -27.24 -9.54 -15.92
N LEU A 18 -25.92 -9.67 -15.82
CA LEU A 18 -25.11 -9.07 -14.76
C LEU A 18 -25.30 -7.55 -14.70
N GLU A 19 -25.22 -6.87 -15.85
CA GLU A 19 -25.38 -5.41 -15.93
C GLU A 19 -26.82 -4.95 -15.56
N SER A 20 -27.83 -5.75 -15.90
CA SER A 20 -29.22 -5.45 -15.51
C SER A 20 -29.42 -5.54 -14.00
N LEU A 21 -28.77 -6.52 -13.34
CA LEU A 21 -28.90 -6.77 -11.91
C LEU A 21 -28.03 -5.84 -11.06
N ALA A 22 -26.90 -5.35 -11.59
CA ALA A 22 -26.04 -4.37 -10.92
C ALA A 22 -26.78 -3.07 -10.59
N LYS A 23 -27.83 -2.72 -11.37
CA LYS A 23 -28.67 -1.55 -11.13
C LYS A 23 -29.59 -1.67 -9.90
N LEU A 24 -29.71 -2.86 -9.31
CA LEU A 24 -30.55 -3.10 -8.13
C LEU A 24 -29.89 -2.68 -6.79
N GLY A 25 -28.66 -2.18 -6.86
CA GLY A 25 -27.91 -1.73 -5.70
C GLY A 25 -26.86 -2.74 -5.20
N PRO A 26 -26.19 -2.44 -4.05
CA PRO A 26 -25.12 -3.28 -3.52
C PRO A 26 -25.63 -4.66 -3.08
N TYR A 27 -24.74 -5.64 -3.12
CA TYR A 27 -25.03 -7.00 -2.68
C TYR A 27 -25.48 -7.04 -1.22
N SER A 28 -26.54 -7.80 -0.96
CA SER A 28 -26.94 -8.24 0.35
C SER A 28 -27.50 -9.66 0.28
N GLU A 29 -27.44 -10.38 1.40
CA GLU A 29 -28.00 -11.75 1.50
C GLU A 29 -29.47 -11.81 1.08
N ALA A 30 -30.28 -10.83 1.52
CA ALA A 30 -31.69 -10.73 1.16
C ALA A 30 -31.90 -10.47 -0.34
N LEU A 31 -31.06 -9.65 -0.98
CA LEU A 31 -31.08 -9.45 -2.42
C LEU A 31 -30.69 -10.74 -3.15
N ALA A 32 -29.63 -11.42 -2.71
CA ALA A 32 -29.16 -12.64 -3.31
C ALA A 32 -30.23 -13.75 -3.28
N GLN A 33 -30.92 -13.95 -2.17
CA GLN A 33 -32.01 -14.94 -2.03
C GLN A 33 -33.18 -14.64 -2.98
N ARG A 34 -33.59 -13.36 -3.10
CA ARG A 34 -34.65 -12.93 -4.01
C ARG A 34 -34.25 -13.18 -5.47
N LEU A 35 -33.03 -12.79 -5.85
CA LEU A 35 -32.51 -12.98 -7.20
C LEU A 35 -32.38 -14.47 -7.54
N GLN A 36 -31.83 -15.27 -6.65
CA GLN A 36 -31.69 -16.71 -6.86
C GLN A 36 -33.04 -17.38 -7.13
N SER A 37 -34.07 -17.07 -6.32
CA SER A 37 -35.42 -17.60 -6.52
C SER A 37 -36.07 -17.09 -7.81
N GLY A 38 -35.97 -15.78 -8.09
CA GLY A 38 -36.56 -15.14 -9.27
C GLY A 38 -35.95 -15.62 -10.59
N LEU A 39 -34.61 -15.73 -10.65
CA LEU A 39 -33.91 -16.17 -11.87
C LEU A 39 -34.15 -17.65 -12.16
N ARG A 40 -34.17 -18.50 -11.13
CA ARG A 40 -34.51 -19.93 -11.28
C ARG A 40 -35.94 -20.11 -11.83
N LYS A 41 -36.90 -19.36 -11.33
CA LYS A 41 -38.27 -19.39 -11.87
C LYS A 41 -38.38 -18.96 -13.35
N ARG A 42 -37.45 -18.12 -13.80
CA ARG A 42 -37.30 -17.70 -15.20
C ARG A 42 -36.52 -18.69 -16.07
N GLY A 43 -36.09 -19.82 -15.53
CA GLY A 43 -35.31 -20.84 -16.25
C GLY A 43 -33.85 -20.50 -16.50
N VAL A 44 -33.27 -19.52 -15.79
CA VAL A 44 -31.84 -19.19 -15.91
C VAL A 44 -31.02 -20.33 -15.33
N ALA A 45 -29.99 -20.76 -16.04
CA ALA A 45 -29.11 -21.86 -15.63
C ALA A 45 -28.52 -21.62 -14.23
N PRO A 46 -28.53 -22.61 -13.34
CA PRO A 46 -28.04 -22.47 -11.97
C PRO A 46 -26.60 -21.95 -11.87
N GLU A 47 -25.75 -22.36 -12.81
CA GLU A 47 -24.33 -21.96 -12.89
C GLU A 47 -24.21 -20.47 -13.22
N LEU A 48 -25.03 -19.96 -14.12
CA LEU A 48 -25.07 -18.53 -14.47
C LEU A 48 -25.62 -17.71 -13.30
N VAL A 49 -26.65 -18.20 -12.61
CA VAL A 49 -27.20 -17.55 -11.41
C VAL A 49 -26.10 -17.42 -10.34
N ALA A 50 -25.36 -18.50 -10.08
CA ALA A 50 -24.28 -18.51 -9.09
C ALA A 50 -23.15 -17.54 -9.49
N ALA A 51 -22.73 -17.55 -10.77
CA ALA A 51 -21.69 -16.67 -11.28
C ALA A 51 -22.07 -15.19 -11.14
N VAL A 52 -23.30 -14.83 -11.50
CA VAL A 52 -23.79 -13.45 -11.40
C VAL A 52 -23.88 -12.98 -9.95
N LEU A 53 -24.40 -13.81 -9.04
CA LEU A 53 -24.46 -13.46 -7.61
C LEU A 53 -23.07 -13.30 -7.00
N ASN A 54 -22.11 -14.16 -7.36
CA ASN A 54 -20.71 -14.00 -6.97
C ASN A 54 -20.12 -12.69 -7.48
N GLN A 55 -20.37 -12.31 -8.73
CA GLN A 55 -19.90 -11.02 -9.27
C GLN A 55 -20.50 -9.83 -8.54
N LEU A 56 -21.79 -9.82 -8.22
CA LEU A 56 -22.40 -8.75 -7.44
C LEU A 56 -21.75 -8.60 -6.05
N GLN A 57 -21.43 -9.74 -5.41
CA GLN A 57 -20.72 -9.76 -4.14
C GLN A 57 -19.29 -9.21 -4.29
N LEU A 58 -18.53 -9.67 -5.28
CA LEU A 58 -17.16 -9.22 -5.55
C LEU A 58 -17.12 -7.73 -5.91
N ARG A 59 -18.05 -7.23 -6.72
CA ARG A 59 -18.17 -5.80 -7.06
C ARG A 59 -18.41 -4.95 -5.82
N THR A 60 -19.25 -5.42 -4.89
CA THR A 60 -19.48 -4.72 -3.61
C THR A 60 -18.21 -4.64 -2.77
N GLN A 61 -17.45 -5.73 -2.67
CA GLN A 61 -16.17 -5.77 -1.95
C GLN A 61 -15.10 -4.92 -2.66
N ALA A 62 -15.13 -4.87 -3.98
CA ALA A 62 -14.18 -4.16 -4.82
C ALA A 62 -14.28 -2.63 -4.69
N GLN A 63 -15.39 -2.09 -4.21
CA GLN A 63 -15.56 -0.65 -4.01
C GLN A 63 -14.46 -0.03 -3.14
N ALA A 64 -13.97 -0.76 -2.13
CA ALA A 64 -12.88 -0.31 -1.28
C ALA A 64 -11.53 -0.13 -2.02
N LYS A 65 -11.34 -0.81 -3.17
CA LYS A 65 -10.13 -0.72 -3.99
C LYS A 65 -10.29 0.12 -5.25
N PHE A 66 -11.47 0.05 -5.89
CA PHE A 66 -11.70 0.60 -7.22
C PHE A 66 -12.73 1.73 -7.25
N GLY A 67 -13.38 2.06 -6.11
CA GLY A 67 -14.44 3.06 -6.09
C GLY A 67 -15.54 2.72 -7.09
N ASP A 68 -16.01 3.72 -7.84
CA ASP A 68 -17.12 3.58 -8.80
C ASP A 68 -16.82 2.64 -9.97
N PHE A 69 -15.52 2.43 -10.31
CA PHE A 69 -15.13 1.48 -11.36
C PHE A 69 -15.56 0.05 -11.03
N ALA A 70 -15.61 -0.31 -9.73
CA ALA A 70 -15.98 -1.64 -9.27
C ALA A 70 -17.34 -2.10 -9.85
N ALA A 71 -18.28 -1.19 -10.05
CA ALA A 71 -19.63 -1.51 -10.53
C ALA A 71 -19.64 -2.11 -11.95
N GLY A 72 -18.66 -1.77 -12.78
CA GLY A 72 -18.55 -2.26 -14.17
C GLY A 72 -17.52 -3.36 -14.39
N MET A 73 -16.77 -3.79 -13.35
CA MET A 73 -15.68 -4.75 -13.48
C MET A 73 -16.16 -6.21 -13.46
N LEU A 74 -15.42 -7.06 -14.14
CA LEU A 74 -15.43 -8.52 -13.94
C LEU A 74 -14.26 -8.90 -13.04
N LEU A 75 -14.54 -9.69 -12.00
CA LEU A 75 -13.61 -9.92 -10.91
C LEU A 75 -13.51 -11.42 -10.61
N THR A 76 -12.30 -11.89 -10.27
CA THR A 76 -12.10 -13.13 -9.55
C THR A 76 -11.76 -12.80 -8.09
N ARG A 77 -12.05 -13.73 -7.16
CA ARG A 77 -11.69 -13.52 -5.76
C ARG A 77 -10.19 -13.33 -5.59
N ALA A 78 -9.38 -14.18 -6.20
CA ALA A 78 -7.92 -14.09 -6.14
C ALA A 78 -7.41 -12.78 -6.77
N GLY A 79 -7.94 -12.40 -7.94
CA GLY A 79 -7.57 -11.16 -8.61
C GLY A 79 -7.93 -9.92 -7.79
N LEU A 80 -9.13 -9.89 -7.16
CA LEU A 80 -9.54 -8.80 -6.28
C LEU A 80 -8.62 -8.68 -5.04
N GLU A 81 -8.23 -9.80 -4.42
CA GLU A 81 -7.32 -9.78 -3.27
C GLU A 81 -5.94 -9.20 -3.63
N GLN A 82 -5.43 -9.53 -4.82
CA GLN A 82 -4.08 -9.16 -5.28
C GLN A 82 -4.02 -7.80 -5.96
N ALA A 83 -5.13 -7.33 -6.54
CA ALA A 83 -5.18 -6.08 -7.28
C ALA A 83 -4.73 -4.88 -6.44
N THR A 84 -3.97 -4.00 -7.05
CA THR A 84 -3.59 -2.70 -6.50
C THR A 84 -4.84 -1.84 -6.26
N ARG A 85 -4.85 -1.05 -5.20
CA ARG A 85 -5.88 -0.02 -4.99
C ARG A 85 -5.76 1.04 -6.09
N LEU A 86 -6.86 1.43 -6.71
CA LEU A 86 -6.84 2.37 -7.84
C LEU A 86 -6.16 3.71 -7.47
N VAL A 87 -6.31 4.16 -6.22
CA VAL A 87 -5.64 5.37 -5.73
C VAL A 87 -4.11 5.23 -5.75
N VAL A 88 -3.55 4.05 -5.55
CA VAL A 88 -2.11 3.78 -5.64
C VAL A 88 -1.69 3.64 -7.11
N ALA A 89 -2.44 2.87 -7.91
CA ALA A 89 -2.21 2.73 -9.34
C ALA A 89 -2.21 4.10 -10.07
N ALA A 90 -3.03 5.05 -9.60
CA ALA A 90 -3.02 6.42 -10.12
C ALA A 90 -1.67 7.14 -9.89
N PHE A 91 -0.99 6.88 -8.76
CA PHE A 91 0.38 7.41 -8.53
C PHE A 91 1.39 6.76 -9.44
N HIS A 92 1.28 5.45 -9.68
CA HIS A 92 2.12 4.77 -10.67
C HIS A 92 1.93 5.40 -12.04
N ALA A 93 0.71 5.55 -12.50
CA ALA A 93 0.39 6.15 -13.79
C ALA A 93 0.91 7.59 -13.92
N ALA A 94 0.74 8.40 -12.87
CA ALA A 94 1.27 9.76 -12.83
C ALA A 94 2.80 9.80 -12.94
N ARG A 95 3.51 8.81 -12.37
CA ARG A 95 4.97 8.68 -12.46
C ARG A 95 5.42 8.40 -13.89
N PHE A 96 4.80 7.46 -14.60
CA PHE A 96 5.07 7.21 -16.02
C PHE A 96 4.82 8.44 -16.88
N ARG A 97 3.70 9.12 -16.67
CA ARG A 97 3.38 10.36 -17.38
C ARG A 97 4.40 11.46 -17.11
N ALA A 98 4.84 11.63 -15.86
CA ALA A 98 5.84 12.62 -15.47
C ALA A 98 7.22 12.32 -16.06
N ALA A 99 7.56 11.05 -16.27
CA ALA A 99 8.76 10.60 -16.96
C ALA A 99 8.69 10.78 -18.48
N GLY A 100 7.56 11.26 -19.02
CA GLY A 100 7.37 11.49 -20.45
C GLY A 100 6.99 10.24 -21.25
N CYS A 101 6.67 9.13 -20.60
CA CYS A 101 6.19 7.93 -21.26
C CYS A 101 4.86 8.20 -21.97
N ARG A 102 4.67 7.56 -23.11
CA ARG A 102 3.45 7.64 -23.92
C ARG A 102 2.75 6.32 -24.09
N ARG A 103 3.51 5.22 -24.10
CA ARG A 103 2.98 3.86 -24.24
C ARG A 103 3.66 2.92 -23.23
N VAL A 104 2.85 2.31 -22.39
CA VAL A 104 3.32 1.46 -21.28
C VAL A 104 2.89 0.02 -21.51
N ALA A 105 3.84 -0.91 -21.36
CA ALA A 105 3.57 -2.33 -21.25
C ALA A 105 3.24 -2.69 -19.77
N ASP A 106 2.05 -3.21 -19.52
CA ASP A 106 1.63 -3.71 -18.21
C ASP A 106 1.81 -5.24 -18.16
N LEU A 107 2.88 -5.67 -17.48
CA LEU A 107 3.39 -7.03 -17.48
C LEU A 107 2.80 -7.85 -16.32
N GLY A 108 1.87 -8.75 -16.62
CA GLY A 108 1.07 -9.46 -15.63
C GLY A 108 -0.07 -8.59 -15.11
N CYS A 109 -0.88 -8.03 -16.03
CA CYS A 109 -1.87 -7.02 -15.69
C CYS A 109 -3.01 -7.52 -14.77
N GLY A 110 -3.15 -8.84 -14.59
CA GLY A 110 -4.22 -9.42 -13.79
C GLY A 110 -5.60 -8.95 -14.27
N LEU A 111 -6.38 -8.33 -13.38
CA LEU A 111 -7.71 -7.78 -13.72
C LEU A 111 -7.64 -6.39 -14.40
N GLY A 112 -6.44 -5.86 -14.67
CA GLY A 112 -6.23 -4.59 -15.35
C GLY A 112 -6.27 -3.35 -14.45
N ALA A 113 -5.97 -3.46 -13.14
CA ALA A 113 -5.99 -2.34 -12.20
C ALA A 113 -5.01 -1.23 -12.57
N GLU A 114 -3.75 -1.60 -12.89
CA GLU A 114 -2.72 -0.66 -13.34
C GLU A 114 -3.05 -0.13 -14.72
N SER A 115 -3.46 -1.02 -15.64
CA SER A 115 -3.89 -0.65 -16.99
C SER A 115 -5.02 0.38 -17.00
N LEU A 116 -6.01 0.26 -16.08
CA LEU A 116 -7.06 1.27 -15.89
C LEU A 116 -6.49 2.64 -15.51
N ALA A 117 -5.52 2.66 -14.60
CA ALA A 117 -4.89 3.90 -14.16
C ALA A 117 -4.03 4.52 -15.28
N PHE A 118 -3.23 3.72 -15.99
CA PHE A 118 -2.43 4.19 -17.14
C PHE A 118 -3.33 4.77 -18.23
N ALA A 119 -4.38 4.05 -18.63
CA ALA A 119 -5.33 4.52 -19.61
C ALA A 119 -6.09 5.77 -19.13
N GLY A 120 -6.44 5.83 -17.83
CA GLY A 120 -7.12 6.96 -17.21
C GLY A 120 -6.34 8.28 -17.26
N VAL A 121 -5.00 8.24 -17.27
CA VAL A 121 -4.16 9.44 -17.46
C VAL A 121 -3.78 9.69 -18.92
N GLY A 122 -4.37 8.94 -19.86
CA GLY A 122 -4.20 9.12 -21.30
C GLY A 122 -2.99 8.44 -21.93
N LEU A 123 -2.36 7.48 -21.22
CA LEU A 123 -1.31 6.64 -21.79
C LEU A 123 -1.90 5.57 -22.72
N GLN A 124 -1.17 5.19 -23.76
CA GLN A 124 -1.41 3.97 -24.51
C GLN A 124 -1.00 2.78 -23.65
N VAL A 125 -1.77 1.70 -23.63
CA VAL A 125 -1.51 0.53 -22.77
C VAL A 125 -1.47 -0.74 -23.59
N GLU A 126 -0.40 -1.50 -23.44
CA GLU A 126 -0.29 -2.88 -23.91
C GLU A 126 -0.22 -3.81 -22.68
N ALA A 127 -1.35 -4.37 -22.30
CA ALA A 127 -1.48 -5.23 -21.13
C ALA A 127 -1.29 -6.70 -21.50
N TYR A 128 -0.50 -7.43 -20.71
CA TYR A 128 -0.17 -8.82 -20.92
C TYR A 128 -0.54 -9.64 -19.68
N GLU A 129 -1.28 -10.74 -19.89
CA GLU A 129 -1.67 -11.68 -18.85
C GLU A 129 -1.55 -13.12 -19.38
N MET A 130 -1.00 -13.99 -18.59
CA MET A 130 -0.74 -15.38 -19.02
C MET A 130 -2.00 -16.26 -18.91
N ASP A 131 -2.84 -16.04 -17.90
CA ASP A 131 -4.09 -16.78 -17.72
C ASP A 131 -5.19 -16.24 -18.65
N GLU A 132 -5.70 -17.08 -19.54
CA GLU A 132 -6.69 -16.72 -20.56
C GLU A 132 -7.97 -16.12 -19.97
N ALA A 133 -8.47 -16.68 -18.87
CA ALA A 133 -9.71 -16.21 -18.25
C ALA A 133 -9.51 -14.82 -17.61
N THR A 134 -8.36 -14.61 -16.95
CA THR A 134 -7.99 -13.33 -16.35
C THR A 134 -7.76 -12.27 -17.42
N ALA A 135 -7.08 -12.61 -18.52
CA ALA A 135 -6.87 -11.72 -19.67
C ALA A 135 -8.21 -11.30 -20.30
N SER A 136 -9.17 -12.23 -20.44
CA SER A 136 -10.52 -11.93 -20.92
C SER A 136 -11.26 -10.96 -20.00
N PHE A 137 -11.08 -11.11 -18.68
CA PHE A 137 -11.67 -10.17 -17.71
C PHE A 137 -11.01 -8.80 -17.78
N ALA A 138 -9.68 -8.75 -17.90
CA ALA A 138 -8.96 -7.49 -18.09
C ALA A 138 -9.43 -6.76 -19.35
N LEU A 139 -9.60 -7.47 -20.48
CA LEU A 139 -10.13 -6.92 -21.72
C LEU A 139 -11.52 -6.29 -21.52
N MET A 140 -12.41 -7.00 -20.81
CA MET A 140 -13.75 -6.47 -20.51
C MET A 140 -13.71 -5.27 -19.55
N ASN A 141 -12.78 -5.28 -18.59
CA ASN A 141 -12.61 -4.17 -17.65
C ASN A 141 -12.07 -2.90 -18.35
N LEU A 142 -11.23 -3.08 -19.37
CA LEU A 142 -10.63 -1.98 -20.14
C LEU A 142 -11.49 -1.52 -21.35
N ARG A 143 -12.68 -2.10 -21.58
CA ARG A 143 -13.51 -1.84 -22.77
C ARG A 143 -13.87 -0.37 -23.00
N ALA A 144 -13.84 0.45 -21.95
CA ALA A 144 -14.11 1.89 -22.04
C ALA A 144 -12.89 2.71 -22.51
N PHE A 145 -11.72 2.09 -22.63
CA PHE A 145 -10.46 2.74 -22.95
C PHE A 145 -9.93 2.22 -24.30
N PRO A 146 -10.25 2.85 -25.42
CA PRO A 146 -9.85 2.36 -26.75
C PRO A 146 -8.32 2.38 -26.98
N GLN A 147 -7.57 3.11 -26.14
CA GLN A 147 -6.11 3.16 -26.17
C GLN A 147 -5.45 2.02 -25.39
N ALA A 148 -6.21 1.14 -24.74
CA ALA A 148 -5.71 -0.03 -24.03
C ALA A 148 -6.04 -1.31 -24.82
N CYS A 149 -5.06 -2.18 -24.96
CA CYS A 149 -5.23 -3.52 -25.52
C CYS A 149 -4.74 -4.55 -24.51
N VAL A 150 -5.33 -5.76 -24.56
CA VAL A 150 -4.95 -6.89 -23.72
C VAL A 150 -4.60 -8.05 -24.61
N ALA A 151 -3.45 -8.69 -24.36
CA ALA A 151 -3.03 -9.91 -25.02
C ALA A 151 -2.74 -11.00 -23.99
N GLN A 152 -3.21 -12.22 -24.30
CA GLN A 152 -2.78 -13.40 -23.55
C GLN A 152 -1.35 -13.74 -23.94
N ALA A 153 -0.40 -13.55 -23.02
CA ALA A 153 1.01 -13.84 -23.26
C ALA A 153 1.79 -14.01 -21.95
N ASP A 154 2.84 -14.82 -22.01
CA ASP A 154 3.91 -14.77 -21.01
C ASP A 154 4.83 -13.58 -21.33
N TYR A 155 4.86 -12.56 -20.51
CA TYR A 155 5.64 -11.35 -20.75
C TYR A 155 7.16 -11.58 -20.79
N LEU A 156 7.66 -12.71 -20.29
CA LEU A 156 9.07 -13.08 -20.41
C LEU A 156 9.46 -13.52 -21.83
N THR A 157 8.47 -13.84 -22.67
CA THR A 157 8.69 -14.28 -24.05
C THR A 157 8.40 -13.20 -25.09
N LEU A 158 8.09 -11.98 -24.64
CA LEU A 158 7.76 -10.86 -25.52
C LEU A 158 8.96 -10.43 -26.36
N ASP A 159 8.71 -10.12 -27.63
CA ASP A 159 9.68 -9.51 -28.51
C ASP A 159 9.77 -8.00 -28.25
N TRP A 160 10.76 -7.61 -27.47
CA TRP A 160 10.97 -6.21 -27.11
C TRP A 160 11.38 -5.34 -28.30
N ALA A 161 11.95 -5.88 -29.37
CA ALA A 161 12.20 -5.12 -30.58
C ALA A 161 10.89 -4.66 -31.21
N GLN A 162 9.93 -5.58 -31.36
CA GLN A 162 8.59 -5.23 -31.85
C GLN A 162 7.84 -4.26 -30.92
N LEU A 163 7.98 -4.42 -29.60
CA LEU A 163 7.37 -3.49 -28.63
C LEU A 163 7.91 -2.07 -28.82
N ARG A 164 9.22 -1.93 -28.99
CA ARG A 164 9.87 -0.63 -29.26
C ARG A 164 9.40 -0.03 -30.59
N GLU A 165 9.26 -0.84 -31.64
CA GLU A 165 8.73 -0.39 -32.94
C GLU A 165 7.30 0.13 -32.83
N ARG A 166 6.48 -0.47 -31.96
CA ARG A 166 5.13 0.02 -31.63
C ARG A 166 5.12 1.25 -30.72
N GLY A 167 6.30 1.68 -30.24
CA GLY A 167 6.49 2.87 -29.42
C GLY A 167 6.32 2.65 -27.92
N VAL A 168 6.46 1.42 -27.42
CA VAL A 168 6.52 1.16 -25.97
C VAL A 168 7.77 1.80 -25.40
N ASP A 169 7.59 2.72 -24.46
CA ASP A 169 8.63 3.55 -23.83
C ASP A 169 8.65 3.46 -22.30
N GLY A 170 7.79 2.62 -21.73
CA GLY A 170 7.75 2.28 -20.33
C GLY A 170 7.19 0.88 -20.08
N ALA A 171 7.55 0.27 -18.96
CA ALA A 171 7.01 -1.02 -18.54
C ALA A 171 6.72 -1.03 -17.02
N PHE A 172 5.64 -1.70 -16.64
CA PHE A 172 5.29 -1.95 -15.24
C PHE A 172 5.08 -3.45 -15.03
N ALA A 173 5.57 -3.99 -13.91
CA ALA A 173 5.40 -5.38 -13.56
C ALA A 173 4.89 -5.55 -12.12
N ASP A 174 3.88 -6.42 -11.95
CA ASP A 174 3.41 -6.89 -10.65
C ASP A 174 3.56 -8.42 -10.58
N PRO A 175 4.77 -8.94 -10.26
CA PRO A 175 5.04 -10.36 -10.29
C PRO A 175 4.23 -11.12 -9.24
N ALA A 176 3.67 -12.26 -9.61
CA ALA A 176 2.97 -13.14 -8.69
C ALA A 176 3.92 -13.69 -7.61
N ARG A 177 3.55 -13.49 -6.35
CA ARG A 177 4.32 -13.86 -5.14
C ARG A 177 3.72 -15.05 -4.40
N ARG A 178 2.81 -15.77 -5.04
CA ARG A 178 2.15 -16.96 -4.47
C ARG A 178 2.46 -18.17 -5.34
N ASP A 179 2.85 -19.23 -4.71
CA ASP A 179 2.84 -20.59 -5.28
C ASP A 179 1.64 -21.36 -4.73
N GLN A 180 1.52 -22.63 -5.12
CA GLN A 180 0.47 -23.54 -4.63
C GLN A 180 0.52 -23.76 -3.11
N LYS A 181 1.62 -23.41 -2.43
CA LYS A 181 1.84 -23.58 -0.98
C LYS A 181 1.63 -22.29 -0.18
N GLY A 182 1.44 -21.15 -0.85
CA GLY A 182 1.19 -19.88 -0.20
C GLY A 182 2.11 -18.72 -0.64
N ARG A 183 2.40 -17.78 0.29
CA ARG A 183 3.20 -16.59 0.00
C ARG A 183 4.69 -16.91 -0.01
N VAL A 184 5.36 -16.64 -1.12
CA VAL A 184 6.82 -16.79 -1.27
C VAL A 184 7.51 -15.52 -0.79
N LEU A 185 8.39 -15.65 0.22
CA LEU A 185 9.05 -14.49 0.83
C LEU A 185 10.33 -14.07 0.11
N ARG A 186 11.06 -15.04 -0.47
CA ARG A 186 12.35 -14.79 -1.12
C ARG A 186 12.15 -14.35 -2.58
N PRO A 187 12.64 -13.18 -2.99
CA PRO A 187 12.47 -12.65 -4.34
C PRO A 187 13.03 -13.53 -5.46
N GLU A 188 14.08 -14.32 -5.15
CA GLU A 188 14.70 -15.26 -6.10
C GLU A 188 13.80 -16.46 -6.41
N GLN A 189 12.80 -16.72 -5.55
CA GLN A 189 11.85 -17.83 -5.69
C GLN A 189 10.50 -17.38 -6.26
N TRP A 190 10.33 -16.09 -6.59
CA TRP A 190 9.13 -15.61 -7.25
C TRP A 190 9.02 -16.19 -8.68
N GLN A 191 7.84 -16.14 -9.23
CA GLN A 191 7.60 -16.59 -10.60
C GLN A 191 7.04 -15.45 -11.43
N PRO A 192 7.91 -14.82 -12.24
CA PRO A 192 9.37 -15.05 -12.38
C PRO A 192 10.20 -14.47 -11.22
N PRO A 193 11.47 -14.91 -11.06
CA PRO A 193 12.40 -14.31 -10.11
C PRO A 193 12.57 -12.81 -10.33
N LEU A 194 12.68 -12.01 -9.24
CA LEU A 194 12.79 -10.55 -9.33
C LEU A 194 13.91 -10.08 -10.24
N GLY A 195 15.09 -10.74 -10.18
CA GLY A 195 16.23 -10.38 -11.05
C GLY A 195 15.89 -10.41 -12.54
N LYS A 196 15.17 -11.44 -12.99
CA LYS A 196 14.73 -11.52 -14.41
C LYS A 196 13.77 -10.40 -14.83
N ILE A 197 12.97 -9.91 -13.89
CA ILE A 197 12.07 -8.78 -14.16
C ILE A 197 12.88 -7.50 -14.24
N LEU A 198 13.85 -7.32 -13.35
CA LEU A 198 14.72 -6.15 -13.35
C LEU A 198 15.61 -6.07 -14.59
N ASP A 199 16.01 -7.21 -15.15
CA ASP A 199 16.76 -7.29 -16.41
C ASP A 199 16.00 -6.68 -17.60
N LEU A 200 14.65 -6.66 -17.54
CA LEU A 200 13.82 -6.03 -18.56
C LEU A 200 14.06 -4.51 -18.69
N ALA A 201 14.63 -3.87 -17.67
CA ALA A 201 14.99 -2.46 -17.77
C ALA A 201 15.96 -2.16 -18.91
N ALA A 202 16.81 -3.12 -19.29
CA ALA A 202 17.72 -2.98 -20.44
C ALA A 202 17.00 -3.00 -21.78
N GLU A 203 15.80 -3.57 -21.84
CA GLU A 203 14.98 -3.68 -23.03
C GLU A 203 14.07 -2.46 -23.23
N VAL A 204 13.72 -1.77 -22.14
CA VAL A 204 12.80 -0.63 -22.18
C VAL A 204 13.57 0.66 -22.48
N PRO A 205 13.12 1.50 -23.43
CA PRO A 205 13.75 2.79 -23.71
C PRO A 205 13.91 3.65 -22.45
N GLY A 206 15.12 4.17 -22.23
CA GLY A 206 15.44 4.96 -21.05
C GLY A 206 15.46 4.18 -19.74
N GLY A 207 15.31 2.85 -19.78
CA GLY A 207 15.24 2.01 -18.60
C GLY A 207 13.99 2.22 -17.73
N ASN A 208 12.91 2.74 -18.32
CA ASN A 208 11.68 3.13 -17.63
C ASN A 208 10.87 1.91 -17.16
N LEU A 209 11.35 1.22 -16.13
CA LEU A 209 10.71 0.05 -15.53
C LEU A 209 10.25 0.33 -14.09
N GLY A 210 8.95 0.12 -13.83
CA GLY A 210 8.35 0.07 -12.51
C GLY A 210 8.08 -1.37 -12.09
N VAL A 211 8.40 -1.76 -10.86
CA VAL A 211 8.11 -3.11 -10.35
C VAL A 211 7.48 -3.02 -8.97
N LYS A 212 6.26 -3.55 -8.83
CA LYS A 212 5.59 -3.67 -7.54
C LYS A 212 6.13 -4.86 -6.76
N VAL A 213 6.48 -4.63 -5.49
CA VAL A 213 6.99 -5.66 -4.61
C VAL A 213 6.30 -5.64 -3.25
N ALA A 214 6.52 -6.70 -2.44
CA ALA A 214 6.00 -6.73 -1.08
C ALA A 214 6.64 -5.63 -0.22
N PRO A 215 5.89 -5.03 0.73
CA PRO A 215 6.47 -4.08 1.68
C PRO A 215 7.62 -4.62 2.53
N GLY A 216 7.74 -5.94 2.65
CA GLY A 216 8.80 -6.61 3.37
C GLY A 216 9.93 -7.13 2.49
N VAL A 217 10.15 -6.54 1.32
CA VAL A 217 11.28 -6.89 0.46
C VAL A 217 12.60 -6.67 1.19
N ASP A 218 13.55 -7.60 1.01
CA ASP A 218 14.90 -7.45 1.53
C ASP A 218 15.63 -6.34 0.76
N TYR A 219 16.25 -5.41 1.46
CA TYR A 219 17.04 -4.35 0.83
C TYR A 219 18.16 -4.89 -0.05
N GLY A 220 18.80 -6.00 0.37
CA GLY A 220 19.84 -6.65 -0.43
C GLY A 220 19.42 -7.15 -1.80
N ALA A 221 18.10 -7.36 -2.02
CA ALA A 221 17.54 -7.76 -3.30
C ALA A 221 17.17 -6.56 -4.22
N LEU A 222 17.31 -5.32 -3.74
CA LEU A 222 16.98 -4.12 -4.49
C LEU A 222 18.10 -3.76 -5.49
N PRO A 223 17.81 -3.15 -6.64
CA PRO A 223 18.84 -2.63 -7.53
C PRO A 223 19.46 -1.34 -6.94
N ALA A 224 20.80 -1.23 -7.03
CA ALA A 224 21.53 -0.08 -6.49
C ALA A 224 21.12 1.26 -7.07
N ASN A 225 20.71 1.27 -8.35
CA ASN A 225 20.34 2.45 -9.10
C ASN A 225 18.84 2.77 -9.09
N ALA A 226 18.06 2.12 -8.20
CA ALA A 226 16.62 2.34 -8.11
C ALA A 226 16.26 3.39 -7.07
N GLN A 227 15.15 4.09 -7.33
CA GLN A 227 14.36 4.71 -6.29
C GLN A 227 13.32 3.69 -5.83
N VAL A 228 13.26 3.41 -4.52
CA VAL A 228 12.29 2.45 -3.96
C VAL A 228 11.36 3.19 -3.00
N GLU A 229 10.07 3.09 -3.26
CA GLU A 229 9.05 3.84 -2.53
C GLU A 229 8.06 2.92 -1.83
N TRP A 230 7.98 3.00 -0.49
CA TRP A 230 6.97 2.31 0.30
C TRP A 230 5.71 3.16 0.40
N VAL A 231 4.56 2.56 0.10
CA VAL A 231 3.28 3.26 0.06
C VAL A 231 2.39 2.77 1.20
N SER A 232 1.83 3.71 1.96
CA SER A 232 0.76 3.43 2.91
C SER A 232 -0.53 4.15 2.51
N VAL A 233 -1.66 3.49 2.74
CA VAL A 233 -2.99 4.07 2.58
C VAL A 233 -3.70 3.98 3.92
N GLN A 234 -4.09 5.11 4.51
CA GLN A 234 -4.70 5.18 5.84
C GLN A 234 -3.86 4.49 6.95
N GLY A 235 -2.53 4.52 6.87
CA GLY A 235 -1.63 3.89 7.82
C GLY A 235 -1.38 2.38 7.62
N GLU A 236 -1.99 1.78 6.60
CA GLU A 236 -1.71 0.41 6.17
C GLU A 236 -0.67 0.44 5.04
N VAL A 237 0.49 -0.20 5.25
CA VAL A 237 1.50 -0.33 4.19
C VAL A 237 1.02 -1.36 3.18
N VAL A 238 0.78 -0.92 1.95
CA VAL A 238 0.16 -1.74 0.92
C VAL A 238 1.17 -2.39 -0.01
N GLU A 239 2.27 -1.69 -0.33
CA GLU A 239 3.29 -2.16 -1.26
C GLU A 239 4.61 -1.41 -1.11
N ALA A 240 5.63 -1.84 -1.87
CA ALA A 240 6.76 -1.03 -2.26
C ALA A 240 6.89 -1.07 -3.79
N GLY A 241 7.24 0.08 -4.39
CA GLY A 241 7.51 0.20 -5.83
C GLY A 241 9.00 0.39 -6.07
N ILE A 242 9.59 -0.40 -6.98
CA ILE A 242 10.95 -0.20 -7.49
C ILE A 242 10.85 0.58 -8.79
N TRP A 243 11.56 1.70 -8.89
CA TRP A 243 11.49 2.64 -9.99
C TRP A 243 12.86 2.84 -10.62
N LEU A 244 12.96 2.59 -11.92
CA LEU A 244 14.20 2.68 -12.71
C LEU A 244 14.05 3.71 -13.82
N GLY A 245 15.17 4.09 -14.44
CA GLY A 245 15.19 5.09 -15.51
C GLY A 245 14.63 6.44 -15.10
N GLY A 246 13.87 7.08 -15.98
CA GLY A 246 13.18 8.34 -15.71
C GLY A 246 12.08 8.25 -14.66
N LEU A 247 11.65 7.00 -14.31
CA LEU A 247 10.64 6.77 -13.28
C LEU A 247 11.16 6.97 -11.85
N ARG A 248 12.46 7.13 -11.65
CA ARG A 248 13.02 7.43 -10.32
C ARG A 248 12.48 8.74 -9.74
N ARG A 249 12.12 9.69 -10.60
CA ARG A 249 11.53 10.97 -10.19
C ARG A 249 10.07 10.76 -9.76
N PRO A 250 9.66 11.16 -8.52
CA PRO A 250 8.26 11.13 -8.13
C PRO A 250 7.45 12.16 -8.93
N PRO A 251 6.12 11.99 -9.03
CA PRO A 251 5.25 12.98 -9.66
C PRO A 251 5.40 14.37 -9.01
N ALA A 252 5.34 15.43 -9.80
CA ALA A 252 5.47 16.81 -9.32
C ALA A 252 4.44 17.21 -8.23
N ALA A 253 3.32 16.50 -8.14
CA ALA A 253 2.30 16.67 -7.10
C ALA A 253 2.70 16.09 -5.73
N THR A 254 3.83 15.35 -5.63
CA THR A 254 4.31 14.82 -4.36
C THR A 254 4.85 15.95 -3.51
N PRO A 255 4.22 16.30 -2.37
CA PRO A 255 4.68 17.43 -1.57
C PRO A 255 6.02 17.09 -0.89
N LYS A 256 6.96 18.01 -1.01
CA LYS A 256 8.25 17.89 -0.31
C LYS A 256 8.05 18.05 1.20
N THR A 257 8.87 17.37 1.99
CA THR A 257 8.91 17.57 3.44
C THR A 257 9.50 18.93 3.80
N GLU A 258 9.26 19.40 5.03
CA GLU A 258 9.88 20.62 5.53
C GLU A 258 11.42 20.53 5.51
N LEU A 259 11.97 19.33 5.71
CA LEU A 259 13.40 19.09 5.63
C LEU A 259 13.94 19.30 4.21
N GLU A 260 13.29 18.73 3.18
CA GLU A 260 13.68 18.97 1.79
C GLU A 260 13.54 20.43 1.40
N THR A 261 12.52 21.12 1.91
CA THR A 261 12.36 22.56 1.70
C THR A 261 13.47 23.35 2.38
N ALA A 262 13.88 22.95 3.58
CA ALA A 262 14.99 23.58 4.30
C ALA A 262 16.36 23.30 3.67
N MET A 263 16.59 22.08 3.17
CA MET A 263 17.85 21.70 2.51
C MET A 263 17.97 22.24 1.08
N ASN A 264 16.83 22.42 0.38
CA ASN A 264 16.75 22.99 -0.97
C ASN A 264 16.50 24.51 -0.97
N SER A 265 16.68 25.20 0.14
CA SER A 265 16.56 26.66 0.23
C SER A 265 17.60 27.45 -0.61
N GLY A 266 18.41 26.76 -1.40
CA GLY A 266 19.10 27.29 -2.58
C GLY A 266 18.17 27.45 -3.80
N GLY A 267 16.91 27.80 -3.58
CA GLY A 267 15.88 28.24 -4.52
C GLY A 267 15.94 27.64 -5.94
N LEU A 268 15.07 26.67 -6.22
CA LEU A 268 14.69 26.41 -7.62
C LEU A 268 13.80 27.57 -8.08
N GLU A 269 14.24 28.30 -9.07
CA GLU A 269 13.45 29.33 -9.76
C GLU A 269 12.21 28.66 -10.41
N PRO A 270 11.06 29.36 -10.53
CA PRO A 270 9.88 28.83 -11.21
C PRO A 270 10.22 28.40 -12.63
N GLY A 271 10.11 27.13 -12.94
CA GLY A 271 10.43 26.54 -14.25
C GLY A 271 11.69 25.66 -14.27
N GLN A 272 12.46 25.61 -13.21
CA GLN A 272 13.54 24.63 -13.09
C GLN A 272 12.99 23.24 -12.80
N THR A 273 13.41 22.27 -13.62
CA THR A 273 13.13 20.86 -13.39
C THR A 273 13.84 20.43 -12.10
N PRO A 274 13.17 19.79 -11.14
CA PRO A 274 13.85 19.25 -9.98
C PRO A 274 15.00 18.34 -10.42
N PRO A 275 16.15 18.34 -9.70
CA PRO A 275 17.24 17.43 -10.03
C PRO A 275 16.72 15.99 -10.05
N ASP A 276 17.32 15.14 -10.88
CA ASP A 276 16.99 13.71 -10.90
C ASP A 276 17.12 13.19 -9.47
N LEU A 277 16.08 12.50 -8.99
CA LEU A 277 16.22 11.86 -7.70
C LEU A 277 17.33 10.83 -7.80
N GLU A 278 18.30 11.00 -6.93
CA GLU A 278 19.31 9.98 -6.72
C GLU A 278 18.63 8.65 -6.32
N PRO A 279 19.24 7.51 -6.64
CA PRO A 279 18.79 6.23 -6.09
C PRO A 279 18.60 6.34 -4.59
N GLY A 280 17.64 5.60 -4.03
CA GLY A 280 17.41 5.65 -2.60
C GLY A 280 16.05 5.12 -2.19
N ARG A 281 15.60 5.52 -1.01
CA ARG A 281 14.34 5.06 -0.42
C ARG A 281 13.45 6.22 -0.06
N SER A 282 12.13 6.01 -0.24
CA SER A 282 11.10 6.98 0.15
C SER A 282 9.87 6.29 0.73
N ALA A 283 9.05 7.07 1.41
CA ALA A 283 7.74 6.68 1.91
C ALA A 283 6.68 7.67 1.42
N LEU A 284 5.60 7.13 0.83
CA LEU A 284 4.43 7.88 0.38
C LEU A 284 3.22 7.51 1.25
N LEU A 285 2.61 8.50 1.89
CA LEU A 285 1.47 8.33 2.79
C LEU A 285 0.24 8.95 2.17
N LEU A 286 -0.78 8.13 1.94
CA LEU A 286 -2.03 8.51 1.31
C LEU A 286 -3.21 8.40 2.29
N ASP A 287 -4.23 9.23 2.08
CA ASP A 287 -5.55 9.01 2.68
C ASP A 287 -6.39 8.01 1.86
N ALA A 288 -7.64 7.80 2.28
CA ALA A 288 -8.56 6.84 1.62
C ALA A 288 -8.88 7.17 0.16
N VAL A 289 -8.84 8.45 -0.19
CA VAL A 289 -9.17 8.94 -1.54
C VAL A 289 -7.93 9.21 -2.40
N GLY A 290 -6.73 8.84 -1.90
CA GLY A 290 -5.48 8.99 -2.62
C GLY A 290 -4.85 10.38 -2.53
N LYS A 291 -5.33 11.27 -1.63
CA LYS A 291 -4.64 12.53 -1.37
C LYS A 291 -3.35 12.26 -0.60
N VAL A 292 -2.25 12.86 -1.05
CA VAL A 292 -0.96 12.79 -0.35
C VAL A 292 -1.06 13.50 1.00
N ARG A 293 -0.84 12.74 2.06
CA ARG A 293 -0.72 13.25 3.44
C ARG A 293 0.70 13.70 3.73
N ALA A 294 1.67 12.85 3.36
CA ALA A 294 3.09 13.14 3.50
C ALA A 294 3.90 12.31 2.49
N TRP A 295 5.09 12.80 2.19
CA TRP A 295 6.14 12.08 1.49
C TRP A 295 7.45 12.35 2.20
N LEU A 296 8.27 11.30 2.39
CA LEU A 296 9.55 11.37 3.07
C LEU A 296 10.58 10.57 2.29
N ALA A 297 11.76 11.13 2.08
CA ALA A 297 12.92 10.43 1.52
C ALA A 297 14.16 10.71 2.38
N ASP A 298 15.17 9.87 2.24
CA ASP A 298 16.48 10.12 2.79
C ASP A 298 17.34 10.80 1.70
N PRO A 299 17.68 12.09 1.86
CA PRO A 299 18.44 12.82 0.86
C PRO A 299 19.90 12.36 0.75
N GLU A 300 20.41 11.66 1.78
CA GLU A 300 21.79 11.18 1.81
C GLU A 300 21.92 9.72 1.32
N SER A 301 20.80 9.03 1.11
CA SER A 301 20.78 7.62 0.68
C SER A 301 20.85 7.51 -0.84
N ALA A 302 22.04 7.32 -1.38
CA ALA A 302 22.28 7.08 -2.80
C ALA A 302 22.19 5.60 -3.23
N ASP A 303 21.95 4.67 -2.30
CA ASP A 303 21.83 3.24 -2.58
C ASP A 303 20.76 2.62 -1.68
N PRO A 304 19.62 2.15 -2.25
CA PRO A 304 18.53 1.58 -1.47
C PRO A 304 18.88 0.25 -0.76
N ARG A 305 20.02 -0.38 -1.10
CA ARG A 305 20.48 -1.63 -0.48
C ARG A 305 21.17 -1.42 0.87
N LEU A 306 21.67 -0.22 1.13
CA LEU A 306 22.41 0.06 2.34
C LEU A 306 21.54 -0.13 3.58
N PRO A 307 22.09 -0.56 4.71
CA PRO A 307 21.37 -0.58 5.97
C PRO A 307 20.76 0.79 6.29
N ALA A 308 19.56 0.79 6.88
CA ALA A 308 18.96 2.02 7.37
C ALA A 308 19.86 2.68 8.43
N ALA A 309 20.02 3.99 8.36
CA ALA A 309 20.71 4.73 9.41
C ALA A 309 19.98 4.54 10.75
N LEU A 310 20.76 4.33 11.82
CA LEU A 310 20.20 4.19 13.15
C LEU A 310 19.96 5.58 13.75
N ALA A 311 18.71 5.83 14.18
CA ALA A 311 18.41 7.00 14.97
C ALA A 311 19.08 6.88 16.37
N PRO A 312 19.50 8.01 16.97
CA PRO A 312 19.92 8.03 18.37
C PRO A 312 18.82 7.40 19.25
N ALA A 313 19.24 6.63 20.26
CA ALA A 313 18.31 5.97 21.16
C ALA A 313 18.52 6.44 22.60
N LEU A 314 17.41 6.52 23.37
CA LEU A 314 17.45 6.86 24.78
C LEU A 314 18.38 5.89 25.55
N LYS A 315 19.19 6.43 26.43
CA LYS A 315 20.13 5.67 27.28
C LYS A 315 19.50 5.24 28.60
N SER A 316 18.42 5.91 29.01
CA SER A 316 17.68 5.58 30.23
C SER A 316 16.19 5.92 30.10
N PRO A 317 15.30 5.22 30.86
CA PRO A 317 13.87 5.54 30.85
C PRO A 317 13.52 6.95 31.35
N GLN A 318 14.39 7.58 32.12
CA GLN A 318 14.21 8.94 32.65
C GLN A 318 14.36 10.02 31.57
N GLN A 319 14.94 9.69 30.41
CA GLN A 319 15.06 10.59 29.28
C GLN A 319 13.80 10.63 28.40
N LEU A 320 12.80 9.83 28.74
CA LEU A 320 11.54 9.81 27.97
C LEU A 320 10.89 11.18 28.03
N GLY A 321 10.58 11.73 26.86
CA GLY A 321 9.89 13.01 26.71
C GLY A 321 8.38 12.93 26.91
N THR A 322 7.72 14.05 26.77
CA THR A 322 6.27 14.18 26.93
C THR A 322 5.49 13.42 25.85
N TYR A 323 6.01 13.40 24.62
CA TYR A 323 5.30 12.82 23.50
C TYR A 323 6.02 11.58 22.97
N LEU A 324 5.21 10.61 22.56
CA LEU A 324 5.61 9.44 21.81
C LEU A 324 5.09 9.58 20.38
N PHE A 325 6.00 9.52 19.42
CA PHE A 325 5.68 9.49 18.00
C PHE A 325 5.88 8.08 17.45
N GLU A 326 4.85 7.54 16.82
CA GLU A 326 4.89 6.29 16.06
C GLU A 326 4.90 6.62 14.57
N PRO A 327 6.05 6.53 13.89
CA PRO A 327 6.10 6.72 12.44
C PRO A 327 5.19 5.75 11.71
N ASP A 328 4.64 6.20 10.57
CA ASP A 328 3.87 5.33 9.69
C ASP A 328 4.67 4.10 9.27
N GLY A 329 3.97 3.00 9.03
CA GLY A 329 4.59 1.75 8.63
C GLY A 329 5.45 1.88 7.36
N ALA A 330 5.08 2.75 6.41
CA ALA A 330 5.86 3.00 5.20
C ALA A 330 7.19 3.70 5.54
N VAL A 331 7.20 4.68 6.45
CA VAL A 331 8.43 5.34 6.94
C VAL A 331 9.37 4.33 7.58
N ILE A 332 8.82 3.43 8.41
CA ILE A 332 9.62 2.39 9.08
C ILE A 332 10.17 1.39 8.07
N ARG A 333 9.35 0.93 7.13
CA ARG A 333 9.73 -0.05 6.10
C ARG A 333 10.73 0.51 5.09
N ALA A 334 10.66 1.81 4.81
CA ALA A 334 11.66 2.50 4.00
C ALA A 334 12.98 2.74 4.74
N GLY A 335 13.06 2.41 6.05
CA GLY A 335 14.27 2.64 6.86
C GLY A 335 14.51 4.11 7.20
N LEU A 336 13.46 4.95 7.17
CA LEU A 336 13.54 6.40 7.36
C LEU A 336 13.26 6.84 8.81
N THR A 337 13.42 5.92 9.77
CA THR A 337 13.18 6.23 11.19
C THR A 337 14.14 7.29 11.72
N SER A 338 15.41 7.29 11.28
CA SER A 338 16.43 8.30 11.65
C SER A 338 16.04 9.68 11.13
N VAL A 339 15.64 9.77 9.87
CA VAL A 339 15.16 11.01 9.24
C VAL A 339 13.92 11.54 9.96
N ALA A 340 12.97 10.66 10.27
CA ALA A 340 11.79 11.04 11.05
C ALA A 340 12.15 11.52 12.46
N ALA A 341 13.09 10.89 13.14
CA ALA A 341 13.58 11.29 14.47
C ALA A 341 14.21 12.69 14.45
N GLU A 342 15.02 12.98 13.44
CA GLU A 342 15.63 14.29 13.25
C GLU A 342 14.58 15.37 13.02
N LEU A 343 13.62 15.12 12.14
CA LEU A 343 12.52 16.05 11.83
C LEU A 343 11.70 16.43 13.06
N VAL A 344 11.36 15.43 13.91
CA VAL A 344 10.58 15.66 15.14
C VAL A 344 11.45 16.07 16.33
N LYS A 345 12.78 16.18 16.13
CA LYS A 345 13.78 16.47 17.15
C LYS A 345 13.65 15.54 18.36
N GLY A 346 13.63 14.24 18.07
CA GLY A 346 13.47 13.18 19.06
C GLY A 346 14.51 12.08 18.93
N GLU A 347 14.44 11.13 19.85
CA GLU A 347 15.30 9.94 19.88
C GLU A 347 14.40 8.69 19.94
N THR A 348 14.85 7.58 19.37
CA THR A 348 14.13 6.31 19.52
C THR A 348 14.13 5.86 20.98
N ILE A 349 13.03 5.29 21.45
CA ILE A 349 12.90 4.90 22.87
C ILE A 349 13.79 3.72 23.25
N SER A 350 14.28 2.97 22.28
CA SER A 350 15.22 1.86 22.43
C SER A 350 15.77 1.45 21.07
N ASN A 351 16.93 0.79 21.03
CA ASN A 351 17.48 0.22 19.81
C ASN A 351 16.44 -0.71 19.13
N GLN A 352 16.33 -0.64 17.82
CA GLN A 352 15.40 -1.45 16.99
C GLN A 352 13.90 -1.24 17.29
N ILE A 353 13.53 -0.23 18.08
CA ILE A 353 12.15 0.15 18.35
C ILE A 353 11.87 1.48 17.65
N ALA A 354 11.03 1.47 16.63
CA ALA A 354 10.74 2.64 15.81
C ALA A 354 9.73 3.61 16.46
N TYR A 355 9.56 3.61 17.78
CA TYR A 355 8.92 4.68 18.51
C TYR A 355 9.93 5.77 18.83
N ILE A 356 9.54 7.02 18.64
CA ILE A 356 10.40 8.19 18.86
C ILE A 356 9.82 9.00 20.02
N SER A 357 10.67 9.33 20.99
CA SER A 357 10.35 10.17 22.12
C SER A 357 10.80 11.60 21.84
N THR A 358 9.94 12.59 22.13
CA THR A 358 10.26 14.00 21.95
C THR A 358 9.49 14.86 22.94
N ASN A 359 9.98 16.09 23.21
CA ASN A 359 9.26 17.10 23.97
C ASN A 359 8.54 18.12 23.08
N ARG A 360 8.56 17.90 21.76
CA ARG A 360 7.96 18.81 20.79
C ARG A 360 6.79 18.14 20.09
N LEU A 361 5.66 18.83 20.09
CA LEU A 361 4.49 18.46 19.29
C LEU A 361 4.45 19.41 18.08
N PRO A 362 4.53 18.90 16.83
CA PRO A 362 4.37 19.73 15.64
C PRO A 362 2.98 20.38 15.60
N GLN A 363 2.85 21.50 14.89
CA GLN A 363 1.55 22.15 14.66
C GLN A 363 0.58 21.21 13.95
N ILE A 364 -0.72 21.37 14.16
CA ILE A 364 -1.75 20.44 13.65
C ILE A 364 -1.74 20.35 12.12
N ASP A 365 -1.50 21.44 11.44
CA ASP A 365 -1.41 21.55 9.98
C ASP A 365 -0.04 21.19 9.40
N SER A 366 0.93 20.87 10.26
CA SER A 366 2.26 20.47 9.84
C SER A 366 2.25 19.10 9.15
N ARG A 367 2.97 18.99 8.04
CA ARG A 367 3.19 17.70 7.37
C ARG A 367 3.88 16.68 8.26
N LEU A 368 4.65 17.11 9.26
CA LEU A 368 5.27 16.26 10.25
C LEU A 368 4.24 15.49 11.07
N ARG A 369 3.07 16.12 11.36
CA ARG A 369 1.95 15.44 12.04
C ARG A 369 1.44 14.27 11.21
N ALA A 370 1.46 14.38 9.90
CA ALA A 370 0.95 13.37 8.99
C ALA A 370 1.89 12.16 8.80
N LEU A 371 3.16 12.26 9.25
CA LEU A 371 4.14 11.17 9.12
C LEU A 371 3.87 9.97 10.03
N GLY A 372 2.92 10.07 10.97
CA GLY A 372 2.58 8.97 11.88
C GLY A 372 1.53 9.33 12.91
N SER A 373 1.50 8.59 13.99
CA SER A 373 0.57 8.79 15.11
C SER A 373 1.29 9.38 16.32
N TRP A 374 0.63 10.30 17.00
CA TRP A 374 1.16 11.01 18.16
C TRP A 374 0.41 10.64 19.42
N PHE A 375 1.15 10.47 20.51
CA PHE A 375 0.60 10.14 21.80
C PHE A 375 1.25 11.03 22.86
N GLU A 376 0.47 11.56 23.77
CA GLU A 376 0.93 12.24 24.98
C GLU A 376 1.07 11.20 26.09
N ILE A 377 2.27 11.05 26.65
CA ILE A 377 2.57 10.07 27.68
C ILE A 377 2.10 10.61 29.01
N GLU A 378 1.16 9.93 29.66
CA GLU A 378 0.65 10.31 30.98
C GLU A 378 1.38 9.57 32.11
N GLU A 379 1.74 8.31 31.89
CA GLU A 379 2.36 7.49 32.93
C GLU A 379 3.24 6.40 32.35
N VAL A 380 4.38 6.14 32.99
CA VAL A 380 5.34 5.08 32.63
C VAL A 380 5.35 4.02 33.73
N LEU A 381 4.95 2.81 33.42
CA LEU A 381 4.77 1.73 34.37
C LEU A 381 5.61 0.49 34.01
N PRO A 382 5.93 -0.36 35.00
CA PRO A 382 6.39 -1.71 34.72
C PRO A 382 5.36 -2.48 33.90
N LEU A 383 5.79 -3.27 32.92
CA LEU A 383 4.88 -4.11 32.12
C LEU A 383 4.46 -5.36 32.91
N GLN A 384 3.69 -5.14 33.96
CA GLN A 384 3.19 -6.17 34.89
C GLN A 384 1.67 -6.04 35.04
N PRO A 385 0.87 -7.11 34.75
CA PRO A 385 -0.59 -7.02 34.75
C PRO A 385 -1.19 -6.49 36.07
N LYS A 386 -0.63 -6.85 37.23
CA LYS A 386 -1.10 -6.36 38.53
C LYS A 386 -0.93 -4.85 38.69
N VAL A 387 0.23 -4.30 38.26
CA VAL A 387 0.52 -2.86 38.32
C VAL A 387 -0.40 -2.10 37.37
N LEU A 388 -0.53 -2.59 36.14
CA LEU A 388 -1.38 -2.00 35.11
C LEU A 388 -2.85 -1.99 35.53
N ARG A 389 -3.35 -3.09 36.07
CA ARG A 389 -4.72 -3.18 36.59
C ARG A 389 -4.98 -2.15 37.71
N ARG A 390 -4.04 -1.99 38.62
CA ARG A 390 -4.14 -0.99 39.71
C ARG A 390 -4.18 0.43 39.14
N ALA A 391 -3.31 0.78 38.23
CA ALA A 391 -3.25 2.09 37.60
C ALA A 391 -4.54 2.39 36.82
N LEU A 392 -5.08 1.40 36.08
CA LEU A 392 -6.31 1.57 35.29
C LEU A 392 -7.58 1.55 36.16
N SER A 393 -7.56 0.91 37.36
CA SER A 393 -8.72 0.88 38.26
C SER A 393 -9.01 2.22 38.93
N THR A 394 -8.04 3.11 39.01
CA THR A 394 -8.21 4.48 39.55
C THR A 394 -8.66 5.48 38.48
N ARG A 395 -8.77 5.04 37.22
CA ARG A 395 -9.16 5.85 36.07
C ARG A 395 -10.48 5.35 35.50
N GLN A 396 -11.29 6.27 35.03
CA GLN A 396 -12.50 5.92 34.27
C GLN A 396 -12.07 5.67 32.81
N VAL A 397 -11.94 4.40 32.40
CA VAL A 397 -11.48 4.02 31.07
C VAL A 397 -12.62 3.41 30.27
N ARG A 398 -13.01 4.08 29.18
CA ARG A 398 -14.01 3.59 28.23
C ARG A 398 -13.42 2.56 27.28
N ASN A 399 -12.31 2.91 26.64
CA ASN A 399 -11.64 2.05 25.69
C ASN A 399 -10.13 2.06 25.94
N LEU A 400 -9.52 0.87 25.88
CA LEU A 400 -8.08 0.70 26.03
C LEU A 400 -7.53 0.06 24.75
N GLU A 401 -6.90 0.86 23.90
CA GLU A 401 -6.10 0.33 22.78
C GLU A 401 -4.77 -0.20 23.33
N ILE A 402 -4.38 -1.43 22.98
CA ILE A 402 -3.08 -1.96 23.36
C ILE A 402 -2.20 -2.15 22.11
N LYS A 403 -1.13 -1.36 22.05
CA LYS A 403 -0.08 -1.47 21.06
C LYS A 403 1.10 -2.25 21.62
N LYS A 404 1.74 -3.09 20.81
CA LYS A 404 2.95 -3.80 21.20
C LYS A 404 4.07 -3.63 20.17
N ARG A 405 5.27 -3.36 20.66
CA ARG A 405 6.49 -3.38 19.84
C ARG A 405 7.69 -3.69 20.73
N GLY A 406 8.37 -4.81 20.46
CA GLY A 406 9.49 -5.28 21.28
C GLY A 406 9.10 -5.85 22.65
N ALA A 407 7.83 -6.19 22.86
CA ALA A 407 7.33 -6.92 24.02
C ALA A 407 6.55 -8.17 23.55
N ASP A 408 6.82 -9.30 24.20
CA ASP A 408 6.12 -10.56 23.92
C ASP A 408 4.86 -10.64 24.79
N ILE A 409 3.79 -10.07 24.32
CA ILE A 409 2.47 -10.08 24.95
C ILE A 409 1.39 -10.39 23.91
N ASN A 410 0.27 -10.95 24.39
CA ASN A 410 -0.98 -11.00 23.64
C ASN A 410 -1.86 -9.82 24.06
N PRO A 411 -2.10 -8.82 23.18
CA PRO A 411 -2.87 -7.62 23.52
C PRO A 411 -4.29 -7.92 24.01
N ALA A 412 -4.98 -8.88 23.39
CA ALA A 412 -6.36 -9.23 23.77
C ALA A 412 -6.42 -9.90 25.15
N ALA A 413 -5.47 -10.78 25.44
CA ALA A 413 -5.36 -11.42 26.75
C ALA A 413 -4.99 -10.43 27.84
N LEU A 414 -4.00 -9.55 27.57
CA LEU A 414 -3.61 -8.49 28.49
C LEU A 414 -4.77 -7.55 28.80
N ARG A 415 -5.53 -7.11 27.78
CA ARG A 415 -6.69 -6.22 27.94
C ARG A 415 -7.72 -6.82 28.91
N LYS A 416 -8.06 -8.11 28.76
CA LYS A 416 -9.00 -8.81 29.68
C LYS A 416 -8.49 -8.84 31.12
N GLN A 417 -7.18 -8.92 31.33
CA GLN A 417 -6.58 -8.95 32.68
C GLN A 417 -6.55 -7.58 33.33
N VAL A 418 -6.28 -6.51 32.58
CA VAL A 418 -6.03 -5.18 33.14
C VAL A 418 -7.27 -4.27 33.14
N LEU A 419 -8.21 -4.48 32.21
CA LEU A 419 -9.46 -3.72 32.09
C LEU A 419 -10.67 -4.68 31.96
N PRO A 420 -11.09 -5.35 33.05
CA PRO A 420 -12.18 -6.31 32.98
C PRO A 420 -13.56 -5.67 32.75
N ARG A 421 -13.76 -4.41 33.18
CA ARG A 421 -15.02 -3.67 33.05
C ARG A 421 -14.74 -2.26 32.55
N PRO A 422 -14.97 -1.97 31.24
CA PRO A 422 -14.89 -0.61 30.72
C PRO A 422 -15.97 0.28 31.30
N ASP A 423 -15.64 1.56 31.50
CA ASP A 423 -16.61 2.58 31.91
C ASP A 423 -17.13 3.30 30.66
N SER A 424 -18.44 3.29 30.42
CA SER A 424 -19.06 3.90 29.24
C SER A 424 -18.87 5.43 29.16
N GLN A 425 -18.65 6.08 30.29
CA GLN A 425 -18.42 7.54 30.40
C GLN A 425 -16.93 7.89 30.48
N GLY A 426 -16.05 6.91 30.49
CA GLY A 426 -14.62 7.08 30.65
C GLY A 426 -13.89 7.61 29.42
N GLU A 427 -12.59 7.77 29.57
CA GLU A 427 -11.69 8.23 28.53
C GLU A 427 -11.14 7.07 27.68
N ASP A 428 -10.70 7.39 26.46
CA ASP A 428 -9.99 6.46 25.60
C ASP A 428 -8.48 6.56 25.86
N LEU A 429 -7.87 5.46 26.26
CA LEU A 429 -6.43 5.37 26.54
C LEU A 429 -5.73 4.40 25.59
N VAL A 430 -4.45 4.66 25.37
CA VAL A 430 -3.53 3.79 24.66
C VAL A 430 -2.49 3.26 25.64
N LEU A 431 -2.34 1.95 25.71
CA LEU A 431 -1.27 1.29 26.43
C LEU A 431 -0.24 0.80 25.43
N VAL A 432 0.95 1.38 25.44
CA VAL A 432 2.06 0.95 24.58
C VAL A 432 2.97 0.03 25.38
N ALA A 433 2.89 -1.27 25.11
CA ALA A 433 3.77 -2.28 25.69
C ALA A 433 5.05 -2.39 24.85
N THR A 434 6.18 -1.94 25.41
CA THR A 434 7.42 -1.77 24.65
C THR A 434 8.67 -1.92 25.54
N ARG A 435 9.84 -1.62 24.95
CA ARG A 435 11.09 -1.44 25.70
C ARG A 435 11.52 0.02 25.64
N VAL A 436 11.85 0.58 26.79
CA VAL A 436 12.46 1.91 26.89
C VAL A 436 13.89 1.72 27.44
N ALA A 437 14.88 2.16 26.69
CA ALA A 437 16.29 1.93 27.01
C ALA A 437 16.58 0.45 27.39
N GLY A 438 16.04 -0.50 26.58
CA GLY A 438 16.20 -1.94 26.80
C GLY A 438 15.27 -2.58 27.83
N SER A 439 14.64 -1.79 28.73
CA SER A 439 13.78 -2.29 29.80
C SER A 439 12.30 -2.36 29.38
N HIS A 440 11.60 -3.46 29.68
CA HIS A 440 10.17 -3.58 29.41
C HIS A 440 9.37 -2.56 30.22
N ARG A 441 8.56 -1.78 29.52
CA ARG A 441 7.69 -0.74 30.08
C ARG A 441 6.30 -0.78 29.42
N ALA A 442 5.33 -0.28 30.13
CA ALA A 442 4.03 0.08 29.61
C ALA A 442 3.88 1.60 29.71
N LEU A 443 3.62 2.25 28.60
CA LEU A 443 3.33 3.68 28.56
C LEU A 443 1.82 3.82 28.47
N LEU A 444 1.18 4.45 29.46
CA LEU A 444 -0.19 4.92 29.36
C LEU A 444 -0.18 6.28 28.70
N ALA A 445 -0.95 6.43 27.65
CA ALA A 445 -0.92 7.63 26.82
C ALA A 445 -2.29 7.95 26.23
N LYS A 446 -2.48 9.20 25.83
CA LYS A 446 -3.62 9.68 25.05
C LYS A 446 -3.20 9.94 23.61
N ARG A 447 -4.07 9.57 22.68
CA ARG A 447 -3.85 9.92 21.27
C ARG A 447 -4.00 11.44 21.10
N VAL A 448 -3.00 12.08 20.51
CA VAL A 448 -3.07 13.50 20.16
C VAL A 448 -3.75 13.60 18.78
N GLN A 449 -4.80 14.41 18.71
CA GLN A 449 -5.58 14.65 17.49
C GLN A 449 -4.88 15.63 16.55
#